data_588c0d285ece346d81d884eebe3639a3
#
_entry.id   588c0d285ece346d81d884eebe3639a3
#
_cell.length_a   1.000
_cell.length_b   1.000
_cell.length_c   1.000
_cell.angle_alpha   90.00
_cell.angle_beta   90.00
_cell.angle_gamma   90.00
#
_symmetry.space_group_name_H-M   'P 1'
#
loop_
_entity.id
_entity.type
_entity.pdbx_description
1 polymer ?
#
loop_
_entity_poly.entity_id
_entity_poly.type
_entity_poly.pdbx_seq_one_letter_code
_entity_poly.pdbx_strand_id
1 'polypeptide(L)'
;MFFGDVNNKPLADMARAAVRNTDNFHWTFIAILAVVVYVYASEYQNKNFRGIAAGLSLYMVHWFYEIANAVICTATGYALWTVSPQSTSFILLIGVSWELSMMFSIAGIATHKLLPEDPKKRIFGINNRLLFAVANAAFFSLVEIFLASTPAFIWVYPWWGAFPVFITTYIPFFLAAFYIPDAKPKTQMIFIGSLAALNALLLCVLVPLGVI
;
A
#
# COMPACT_ATOMS: atom_id res chain seq x y z
N MET A 1 13.23 14.85 -0.71
CA MET A 1 13.87 14.44 0.57
C MET A 1 14.11 12.95 0.53
N PHE A 2 15.32 12.44 0.88
CA PHE A 2 15.62 11.00 0.81
C PHE A 2 15.38 10.27 2.14
N PHE A 3 15.34 11.02 3.24
CA PHE A 3 15.13 10.53 4.60
C PHE A 3 14.17 11.43 5.36
N GLY A 4 13.63 10.93 6.46
CA GLY A 4 12.74 11.67 7.33
C GLY A 4 13.45 12.82 8.06
N ASP A 5 12.63 13.73 8.57
CA ASP A 5 13.05 14.88 9.35
C ASP A 5 12.21 14.97 10.63
N VAL A 6 12.86 15.02 11.77
CA VAL A 6 12.21 15.18 13.09
C VAL A 6 11.41 16.47 13.20
N ASN A 7 11.73 17.48 12.40
CA ASN A 7 10.97 18.73 12.32
C ASN A 7 9.57 18.53 11.71
N ASN A 8 9.31 17.38 11.07
CA ASN A 8 7.99 17.01 10.59
C ASN A 8 7.03 16.52 11.69
N LYS A 9 7.50 16.40 12.94
CA LYS A 9 6.68 15.92 14.06
C LYS A 9 5.35 16.67 14.23
N PRO A 10 5.29 18.00 14.20
CA PRO A 10 4.02 18.71 14.37
C PRO A 10 2.98 18.33 13.30
N LEU A 11 3.41 18.09 12.05
CA LEU A 11 2.54 17.66 10.97
C LEU A 11 2.05 16.22 11.19
N ALA A 12 2.90 15.33 11.70
CA ALA A 12 2.53 13.96 12.06
C ALA A 12 1.53 13.94 13.23
N ASP A 13 1.69 14.81 14.23
CA ASP A 13 0.75 14.97 15.34
C ASP A 13 -0.62 15.46 14.85
N MET A 14 -0.65 16.41 13.91
CA MET A 14 -1.89 16.88 13.27
C MET A 14 -2.59 15.75 12.51
N ALA A 15 -1.84 14.94 11.75
CA ALA A 15 -2.38 13.80 11.02
C ALA A 15 -2.95 12.75 11.98
N ARG A 16 -2.27 12.48 13.09
CA ARG A 16 -2.74 11.54 14.12
C ARG A 16 -4.08 12.00 14.72
N ALA A 17 -4.23 13.30 15.01
CA ALA A 17 -5.48 13.86 15.51
C ALA A 17 -6.62 13.82 14.48
N ALA A 18 -6.30 13.73 13.18
CA ALA A 18 -7.25 13.69 12.09
C ALA A 18 -7.66 12.25 11.68
N VAL A 19 -7.03 11.21 12.26
CA VAL A 19 -7.39 9.82 11.95
C VAL A 19 -8.86 9.56 12.30
N ARG A 20 -9.63 9.12 11.31
CA ARG A 20 -11.08 8.83 11.39
C ARG A 20 -11.94 10.00 11.92
N ASN A 21 -11.44 11.23 11.78
CA ASN A 21 -12.23 12.43 12.10
C ASN A 21 -13.17 12.75 10.94
N THR A 22 -14.48 12.60 11.16
CA THR A 22 -15.52 12.81 10.14
C THR A 22 -15.66 14.26 9.69
N ASP A 23 -15.18 15.25 10.48
CA ASP A 23 -15.20 16.65 10.10
C ASP A 23 -14.30 16.95 8.89
N ASN A 24 -13.30 16.07 8.64
CA ASN A 24 -12.39 16.15 7.51
C ASN A 24 -12.84 15.32 6.31
N PHE A 25 -14.06 14.77 6.32
CA PHE A 25 -14.55 13.91 5.23
C PHE A 25 -14.92 14.72 4.00
N HIS A 26 -14.37 14.34 2.84
CA HIS A 26 -14.70 14.91 1.55
C HIS A 26 -15.04 13.83 0.52
N TRP A 27 -16.02 14.12 -0.35
CA TRP A 27 -16.51 13.17 -1.37
C TRP A 27 -15.58 12.98 -2.57
N THR A 28 -14.43 13.63 -2.61
CA THR A 28 -13.50 13.58 -3.76
C THR A 28 -13.01 12.17 -4.10
N PHE A 29 -12.96 11.26 -3.12
CA PHE A 29 -12.54 9.87 -3.31
C PHE A 29 -13.49 9.07 -4.24
N ILE A 30 -14.73 9.54 -4.46
CA ILE A 30 -15.74 8.80 -5.23
C ILE A 30 -15.31 8.56 -6.69
N ALA A 31 -14.56 9.49 -7.27
CA ALA A 31 -14.03 9.34 -8.62
C ALA A 31 -13.03 8.17 -8.70
N ILE A 32 -12.14 8.04 -7.70
CA ILE A 32 -11.16 6.94 -7.63
C ILE A 32 -11.88 5.62 -7.34
N LEU A 33 -12.90 5.63 -6.47
CA LEU A 33 -13.73 4.45 -6.22
C LEU A 33 -14.38 3.94 -7.51
N ALA A 34 -14.92 4.82 -8.35
CA ALA A 34 -15.49 4.44 -9.63
C ALA A 34 -14.45 3.77 -10.55
N VAL A 35 -13.21 4.28 -10.57
CA VAL A 35 -12.10 3.66 -11.30
C VAL A 35 -11.79 2.27 -10.75
N VAL A 36 -11.71 2.11 -9.43
CA VAL A 36 -11.47 0.80 -8.79
C VAL A 36 -12.53 -0.21 -9.18
N VAL A 37 -13.82 0.17 -9.06
CA VAL A 37 -14.95 -0.69 -9.45
C VAL A 37 -14.85 -1.07 -10.91
N TYR A 38 -14.59 -0.11 -11.79
CA TYR A 38 -14.44 -0.35 -13.22
C TYR A 38 -13.30 -1.33 -13.53
N VAL A 39 -12.13 -1.14 -12.92
CA VAL A 39 -10.96 -2.00 -13.14
C VAL A 39 -11.28 -3.44 -12.73
N TYR A 40 -11.79 -3.66 -11.50
CA TYR A 40 -12.14 -5.02 -11.05
C TYR A 40 -13.27 -5.66 -11.86
N ALA A 41 -14.31 -4.89 -12.21
CA ALA A 41 -15.39 -5.37 -13.06
C ALA A 41 -14.87 -5.79 -14.46
N SER A 42 -14.00 -4.98 -15.05
CA SER A 42 -13.36 -5.29 -16.33
C SER A 42 -12.50 -6.56 -16.27
N GLU A 43 -11.67 -6.70 -15.24
CA GLU A 43 -10.85 -7.92 -15.06
C GLU A 43 -11.74 -9.17 -14.86
N TYR A 44 -12.83 -9.04 -14.11
CA TYR A 44 -13.78 -10.12 -13.89
C TYR A 44 -14.50 -10.52 -15.19
N GLN A 45 -15.00 -9.54 -15.97
CA GLN A 45 -15.64 -9.78 -17.27
C GLN A 45 -14.70 -10.47 -18.26
N ASN A 46 -13.43 -10.05 -18.26
CA ASN A 46 -12.37 -10.65 -19.09
C ASN A 46 -11.85 -11.98 -18.54
N LYS A 47 -12.39 -12.48 -17.42
CA LYS A 47 -11.95 -13.71 -16.73
C LYS A 47 -10.47 -13.68 -16.35
N ASN A 48 -9.89 -12.50 -16.18
CA ASN A 48 -8.50 -12.33 -15.77
C ASN A 48 -8.35 -12.46 -14.24
N PHE A 49 -8.60 -13.66 -13.71
CA PHE A 49 -8.48 -13.94 -12.28
C PHE A 49 -7.05 -13.80 -11.76
N ARG A 50 -6.03 -13.95 -12.64
CA ARG A 50 -4.63 -13.69 -12.26
C ARG A 50 -4.40 -12.22 -11.97
N GLY A 51 -4.94 -11.32 -12.79
CA GLY A 51 -4.89 -9.87 -12.51
C GLY A 51 -5.59 -9.52 -11.20
N ILE A 52 -6.78 -10.08 -10.95
CA ILE A 52 -7.50 -9.89 -9.68
C ILE A 52 -6.66 -10.40 -8.50
N ALA A 53 -6.04 -11.58 -8.61
CA ALA A 53 -5.17 -12.13 -7.57
C ALA A 53 -3.95 -11.23 -7.32
N ALA A 54 -3.37 -10.62 -8.36
CA ALA A 54 -2.27 -9.66 -8.23
C ALA A 54 -2.67 -8.42 -7.43
N GLY A 55 -3.82 -7.82 -7.78
CA GLY A 55 -4.38 -6.67 -7.05
C GLY A 55 -4.63 -6.99 -5.59
N LEU A 56 -5.37 -8.07 -5.32
CA LEU A 56 -5.72 -8.47 -3.96
C LEU A 56 -4.49 -8.87 -3.13
N SER A 57 -3.50 -9.55 -3.73
CA SER A 57 -2.27 -9.93 -3.01
C SER A 57 -1.48 -8.71 -2.54
N LEU A 58 -1.26 -7.75 -3.45
CA LEU A 58 -0.61 -6.49 -3.09
C LEU A 58 -1.40 -5.74 -2.01
N TYR A 59 -2.71 -5.61 -2.22
CA TYR A 59 -3.59 -4.84 -1.34
C TYR A 59 -3.66 -5.42 0.07
N MET A 60 -3.68 -6.75 0.22
CA MET A 60 -3.68 -7.36 1.55
C MET A 60 -2.34 -7.18 2.27
N VAL A 61 -1.22 -7.23 1.55
CA VAL A 61 0.10 -6.93 2.12
C VAL A 61 0.19 -5.44 2.49
N HIS A 62 -0.28 -4.53 1.64
CA HIS A 62 -0.34 -3.09 1.93
C HIS A 62 -1.10 -2.82 3.25
N TRP A 63 -2.30 -3.37 3.43
CA TRP A 63 -3.07 -3.20 4.67
C TRP A 63 -2.35 -3.72 5.90
N PHE A 64 -1.66 -4.85 5.79
CA PHE A 64 -0.84 -5.36 6.90
C PHE A 64 0.25 -4.37 7.30
N TYR A 65 0.91 -3.74 6.33
CA TYR A 65 1.94 -2.72 6.60
C TYR A 65 1.35 -1.44 7.19
N GLU A 66 0.16 -1.02 6.75
CA GLU A 66 -0.51 0.15 7.33
C GLU A 66 -0.92 -0.07 8.78
N ILE A 67 -1.40 -1.26 9.11
CA ILE A 67 -1.69 -1.64 10.50
C ILE A 67 -0.39 -1.66 11.32
N ALA A 68 0.67 -2.26 10.81
CA ALA A 68 1.98 -2.29 11.47
C ALA A 68 2.52 -0.87 11.71
N ASN A 69 2.43 0.01 10.71
CA ASN A 69 2.81 1.42 10.83
C ASN A 69 2.00 2.14 11.92
N ALA A 70 0.70 1.91 11.98
CA ALA A 70 -0.16 2.49 13.02
C ALA A 70 0.19 1.98 14.44
N VAL A 71 0.50 0.68 14.58
CA VAL A 71 0.99 0.10 15.85
C VAL A 71 2.34 0.71 16.26
N ILE A 72 3.28 0.86 15.32
CA ILE A 72 4.57 1.52 15.56
C ILE A 72 4.34 2.96 16.04
N CYS A 73 3.42 3.70 15.39
CA CYS A 73 3.06 5.05 15.78
C CYS A 73 2.59 5.12 17.23
N THR A 74 1.74 4.20 17.66
CA THR A 74 1.26 4.15 19.03
C THR A 74 2.34 3.77 20.02
N ALA A 75 3.20 2.81 19.68
CA ALA A 75 4.26 2.33 20.56
C ALA A 75 5.41 3.34 20.74
N THR A 76 5.70 4.15 19.73
CA THR A 76 6.90 5.02 19.69
C THR A 76 6.58 6.51 19.67
N GLY A 77 5.32 6.87 19.43
CA GLY A 77 4.87 8.25 19.24
C GLY A 77 4.95 8.76 17.81
N TYR A 78 5.57 8.02 16.87
CA TYR A 78 5.71 8.41 15.46
C TYR A 78 5.47 7.25 14.52
N ALA A 79 4.77 7.52 13.40
CA ALA A 79 4.67 6.58 12.30
C ALA A 79 5.95 6.57 11.45
N LEU A 80 6.18 5.47 10.73
CA LEU A 80 7.24 5.40 9.71
C LEU A 80 6.91 6.32 8.55
N TRP A 81 5.64 6.36 8.14
CA TRP A 81 5.09 7.29 7.16
C TRP A 81 3.71 7.80 7.63
N THR A 82 3.39 9.00 7.21
CA THR A 82 2.17 9.70 7.62
C THR A 82 1.57 10.44 6.43
N VAL A 83 0.26 10.31 6.21
CA VAL A 83 -0.48 11.12 5.23
C VAL A 83 -0.97 12.42 5.87
N SER A 84 -0.96 13.52 5.09
CA SER A 84 -1.38 14.82 5.61
C SER A 84 -2.91 14.98 5.54
N PRO A 85 -3.56 15.47 6.60
CA PRO A 85 -5.00 15.75 6.59
C PRO A 85 -5.42 16.84 5.61
N GLN A 86 -4.49 17.72 5.21
CA GLN A 86 -4.77 18.80 4.27
C GLN A 86 -4.81 18.35 2.81
N SER A 87 -4.33 17.13 2.51
CA SER A 87 -4.15 16.63 1.14
C SER A 87 -4.99 15.39 0.84
N THR A 88 -5.85 14.97 1.76
CA THR A 88 -6.66 13.75 1.63
C THR A 88 -8.12 14.00 1.97
N SER A 89 -9.01 13.14 1.43
CA SER A 89 -10.44 13.19 1.73
C SER A 89 -10.80 12.62 3.09
N PHE A 90 -10.03 11.66 3.58
CA PHE A 90 -10.25 11.03 4.89
C PHE A 90 -9.09 10.10 5.25
N ILE A 91 -8.58 10.22 6.46
CA ILE A 91 -7.50 9.37 6.98
C ILE A 91 -8.09 8.15 7.68
N LEU A 92 -7.78 6.95 7.18
CA LEU A 92 -8.23 5.68 7.73
C LEU A 92 -7.35 5.21 8.90
N LEU A 93 -6.04 5.19 8.66
CA LEU A 93 -4.97 5.01 9.63
C LEU A 93 -3.90 6.06 9.38
N ILE A 94 -2.97 6.22 10.30
CA ILE A 94 -1.95 7.28 10.24
C ILE A 94 -1.20 7.39 8.92
N GLY A 95 -0.97 6.27 8.24
CA GLY A 95 -0.23 6.18 6.97
C GLY A 95 -1.11 6.05 5.73
N VAL A 96 -2.43 5.90 5.88
CA VAL A 96 -3.31 5.60 4.75
C VAL A 96 -4.60 6.40 4.75
N SER A 97 -4.89 7.01 3.60
CA SER A 97 -6.16 7.65 3.29
C SER A 97 -7.03 6.79 2.37
N TRP A 98 -8.27 7.22 2.12
CA TRP A 98 -9.14 6.59 1.12
C TRP A 98 -8.47 6.52 -0.25
N GLU A 99 -7.92 7.62 -0.73
CA GLU A 99 -7.29 7.71 -2.05
C GLU A 99 -6.12 6.76 -2.16
N LEU A 100 -5.25 6.74 -1.16
CA LEU A 100 -4.07 5.89 -1.14
C LEU A 100 -4.45 4.41 -1.10
N SER A 101 -5.41 4.06 -0.25
CA SER A 101 -5.95 2.70 -0.17
C SER A 101 -6.52 2.23 -1.51
N MET A 102 -7.33 3.06 -2.17
CA MET A 102 -7.91 2.74 -3.47
C MET A 102 -6.86 2.61 -4.57
N MET A 103 -5.84 3.48 -4.58
CA MET A 103 -4.72 3.40 -5.51
C MET A 103 -3.98 2.05 -5.37
N PHE A 104 -3.65 1.64 -4.15
CA PHE A 104 -2.99 0.37 -3.91
C PHE A 104 -3.86 -0.84 -4.25
N SER A 105 -5.18 -0.72 -4.15
CA SER A 105 -6.10 -1.80 -4.53
C SER A 105 -5.99 -2.20 -6.00
N ILE A 106 -5.67 -1.26 -6.90
CA ILE A 106 -5.53 -1.50 -8.34
C ILE A 106 -4.07 -1.53 -8.81
N ALA A 107 -3.11 -1.08 -8.02
CA ALA A 107 -1.69 -1.02 -8.39
C ALA A 107 -1.15 -2.41 -8.79
N GLY A 108 -1.51 -3.46 -8.05
CA GLY A 108 -1.13 -4.83 -8.37
C GLY A 108 -1.67 -5.31 -9.72
N ILE A 109 -2.92 -4.95 -10.07
CA ILE A 109 -3.52 -5.26 -11.38
C ILE A 109 -2.76 -4.55 -12.49
N ALA A 110 -2.58 -3.23 -12.33
CA ALA A 110 -1.95 -2.39 -13.35
C ALA A 110 -0.51 -2.84 -13.66
N THR A 111 0.28 -3.08 -12.62
CA THR A 111 1.68 -3.50 -12.77
C THR A 111 1.82 -4.95 -13.24
N HIS A 112 0.89 -5.84 -12.87
CA HIS A 112 0.87 -7.23 -13.35
C HIS A 112 0.68 -7.30 -14.88
N LYS A 113 -0.05 -6.36 -15.49
CA LYS A 113 -0.23 -6.28 -16.95
C LYS A 113 1.06 -6.00 -17.72
N LEU A 114 2.09 -5.49 -17.05
CA LEU A 114 3.41 -5.23 -17.65
C LEU A 114 4.29 -6.49 -17.71
N LEU A 115 3.89 -7.57 -17.04
CA LEU A 115 4.68 -8.79 -16.97
C LEU A 115 4.64 -9.60 -18.28
N PRO A 116 5.76 -10.25 -18.67
CA PRO A 116 5.73 -11.27 -19.70
C PRO A 116 4.75 -12.41 -19.35
N GLU A 117 4.08 -12.95 -20.35
CA GLU A 117 3.12 -14.06 -20.16
C GLU A 117 3.76 -15.29 -19.53
N ASP A 118 4.97 -15.67 -19.99
CA ASP A 118 5.71 -16.79 -19.42
C ASP A 118 6.42 -16.40 -18.11
N PRO A 119 5.99 -16.95 -16.95
CA PRO A 119 6.60 -16.66 -15.67
C PRO A 119 8.04 -17.18 -15.53
N LYS A 120 8.45 -18.13 -16.36
CA LYS A 120 9.79 -18.71 -16.35
C LYS A 120 10.79 -17.96 -17.24
N LYS A 121 10.30 -17.05 -18.09
CA LYS A 121 11.16 -16.24 -18.96
C LYS A 121 12.19 -15.47 -18.14
N ARG A 122 13.44 -15.54 -18.53
CA ARG A 122 14.53 -14.77 -17.94
C ARG A 122 14.85 -13.56 -18.82
N ILE A 123 15.13 -12.43 -18.18
CA ILE A 123 15.56 -11.18 -18.79
C ILE A 123 16.91 -10.85 -18.14
N PHE A 124 17.97 -10.70 -18.92
CA PHE A 124 19.34 -10.54 -18.42
C PHE A 124 19.77 -11.66 -17.43
N GLY A 125 19.28 -12.90 -17.63
CA GLY A 125 19.56 -14.03 -16.73
C GLY A 125 18.74 -14.05 -15.43
N ILE A 126 17.96 -13.01 -15.13
CA ILE A 126 17.14 -12.87 -13.92
C ILE A 126 15.69 -13.31 -14.23
N ASN A 127 15.04 -13.96 -13.27
CA ASN A 127 13.59 -14.24 -13.40
C ASN A 127 12.81 -12.93 -13.57
N ASN A 128 11.90 -12.90 -14.56
CA ASN A 128 11.17 -11.68 -14.88
C ASN A 128 10.30 -11.18 -13.70
N ARG A 129 9.70 -12.09 -12.91
CA ARG A 129 8.88 -11.68 -11.74
C ARG A 129 9.71 -10.91 -10.72
N LEU A 130 10.93 -11.40 -10.45
CA LEU A 130 11.85 -10.72 -9.55
C LEU A 130 12.34 -9.40 -10.13
N LEU A 131 12.74 -9.39 -11.40
CA LEU A 131 13.21 -8.17 -12.06
C LEU A 131 12.15 -7.07 -12.05
N PHE A 132 10.91 -7.42 -12.43
CA PHE A 132 9.80 -6.46 -12.44
C PHE A 132 9.38 -6.05 -11.01
N ALA A 133 9.45 -6.94 -10.02
CA ALA A 133 9.18 -6.59 -8.63
C ALA A 133 10.17 -5.52 -8.14
N VAL A 134 11.46 -5.71 -8.37
CA VAL A 134 12.51 -4.74 -8.00
C VAL A 134 12.35 -3.44 -8.77
N ALA A 135 12.08 -3.50 -10.08
CA ALA A 135 11.89 -2.30 -10.90
C ALA A 135 10.68 -1.48 -10.47
N ASN A 136 9.54 -2.13 -10.22
CA ASN A 136 8.33 -1.44 -9.73
C ASN A 136 8.54 -0.91 -8.29
N ALA A 137 9.19 -1.68 -7.42
CA ALA A 137 9.55 -1.20 -6.08
C ALA A 137 10.42 0.07 -6.14
N ALA A 138 11.41 0.10 -7.01
CA ALA A 138 12.25 1.30 -7.23
C ALA A 138 11.40 2.48 -7.76
N PHE A 139 10.52 2.23 -8.74
CA PHE A 139 9.64 3.28 -9.28
C PHE A 139 8.72 3.85 -8.19
N PHE A 140 8.06 3.01 -7.40
CA PHE A 140 7.18 3.47 -6.32
C PHE A 140 7.95 4.21 -5.22
N SER A 141 9.18 3.78 -4.89
CA SER A 141 10.04 4.51 -3.96
C SER A 141 10.43 5.89 -4.49
N LEU A 142 10.65 6.04 -5.80
CA LEU A 142 10.90 7.35 -6.42
C LEU A 142 9.64 8.24 -6.34
N VAL A 143 8.46 7.67 -6.58
CA VAL A 143 7.19 8.41 -6.40
C VAL A 143 7.03 8.85 -4.95
N GLU A 144 7.37 8.00 -3.98
CA GLU A 144 7.27 8.35 -2.55
C GLU A 144 8.26 9.45 -2.16
N ILE A 145 9.48 9.47 -2.73
CA ILE A 145 10.43 10.60 -2.55
C ILE A 145 9.78 11.91 -3.03
N PHE A 146 9.11 11.88 -4.18
CA PHE A 146 8.40 13.04 -4.69
C PHE A 146 7.28 13.45 -3.72
N LEU A 147 6.44 12.52 -3.27
CA LEU A 147 5.38 12.80 -2.30
C LEU A 147 5.93 13.34 -0.98
N ALA A 148 7.02 12.78 -0.46
CA ALA A 148 7.69 13.25 0.76
C ALA A 148 8.39 14.61 0.62
N SER A 149 8.51 15.13 -0.59
CA SER A 149 8.93 16.51 -0.85
C SER A 149 7.76 17.52 -0.89
N THR A 150 6.54 17.02 -0.74
CA THR A 150 5.30 17.81 -0.68
C THR A 150 4.70 17.77 0.72
N PRO A 151 3.73 18.65 1.05
CA PRO A 151 3.00 18.54 2.31
C PRO A 151 2.07 17.33 2.41
N ALA A 152 1.88 16.57 1.34
CA ALA A 152 0.89 15.48 1.29
C ALA A 152 1.32 14.22 2.04
N PHE A 153 2.62 13.99 2.17
CA PHE A 153 3.20 12.77 2.72
C PHE A 153 4.46 13.10 3.54
N ILE A 154 4.64 12.43 4.67
CA ILE A 154 5.65 12.84 5.65
C ILE A 154 6.40 11.63 6.16
N TRP A 155 7.75 11.73 6.22
CA TRP A 155 8.63 10.87 6.98
C TRP A 155 9.19 11.65 8.18
N VAL A 156 9.15 11.07 9.36
CA VAL A 156 9.63 11.70 10.60
C VAL A 156 10.98 11.14 11.02
N TYR A 157 11.14 9.83 10.99
CA TYR A 157 12.39 9.19 11.44
C TYR A 157 13.56 9.47 10.50
N PRO A 158 14.73 9.95 11.02
CA PRO A 158 15.91 10.24 10.17
C PRO A 158 16.50 9.02 9.45
N TRP A 159 16.22 7.81 9.97
CA TRP A 159 16.68 6.54 9.37
C TRP A 159 15.66 5.93 8.40
N TRP A 160 14.40 6.44 8.40
CA TRP A 160 13.36 6.00 7.49
C TRP A 160 13.32 6.88 6.25
N GLY A 161 13.11 6.30 5.08
CA GLY A 161 13.05 7.04 3.83
C GLY A 161 13.11 6.12 2.63
N ALA A 162 13.54 6.65 1.50
CA ALA A 162 13.49 5.98 0.20
C ALA A 162 14.08 4.57 0.18
N PHE A 163 15.25 4.37 0.76
CA PHE A 163 15.94 3.08 0.71
C PHE A 163 15.32 2.02 1.65
N PRO A 164 15.03 2.31 2.92
CA PRO A 164 14.22 1.41 3.75
C PRO A 164 12.87 1.06 3.13
N VAL A 165 12.12 2.03 2.63
CA VAL A 165 10.83 1.84 1.97
C VAL A 165 10.96 0.92 0.76
N PHE A 166 11.95 1.15 -0.10
CA PHE A 166 12.23 0.31 -1.26
C PHE A 166 12.37 -1.17 -0.87
N ILE A 167 13.24 -1.46 0.10
CA ILE A 167 13.56 -2.85 0.47
C ILE A 167 12.46 -3.48 1.30
N THR A 168 12.00 -2.77 2.35
CA THR A 168 11.14 -3.38 3.37
C THR A 168 9.66 -3.30 3.05
N THR A 169 9.26 -2.38 2.17
CA THR A 169 7.85 -2.15 1.84
C THR A 169 7.52 -2.55 0.40
N TYR A 170 8.13 -1.90 -0.58
CA TYR A 170 7.73 -2.09 -1.97
C TYR A 170 8.19 -3.41 -2.59
N ILE A 171 9.39 -3.91 -2.25
CA ILE A 171 9.81 -5.24 -2.73
C ILE A 171 8.81 -6.32 -2.28
N PRO A 172 8.44 -6.47 -0.99
CA PRO A 172 7.40 -7.40 -0.56
C PRO A 172 6.05 -7.22 -1.26
N PHE A 173 5.61 -5.98 -1.49
CA PHE A 173 4.36 -5.69 -2.20
C PHE A 173 4.36 -6.29 -3.61
N PHE A 174 5.40 -6.00 -4.38
CA PHE A 174 5.48 -6.46 -5.76
C PHE A 174 5.87 -7.94 -5.89
N LEU A 175 6.58 -8.52 -4.93
CA LEU A 175 6.77 -9.96 -4.88
C LEU A 175 5.42 -10.67 -4.69
N ALA A 176 4.57 -10.20 -3.78
CA ALA A 176 3.23 -10.75 -3.62
C ALA A 176 2.40 -10.61 -4.91
N ALA A 177 2.38 -9.40 -5.51
CA ALA A 177 1.62 -9.12 -6.72
C ALA A 177 2.05 -9.97 -7.93
N PHE A 178 3.30 -10.43 -8.00
CA PHE A 178 3.82 -11.08 -9.19
C PHE A 178 4.03 -12.59 -9.05
N TYR A 179 4.23 -13.10 -7.83
CA TYR A 179 4.39 -14.54 -7.61
C TYR A 179 3.11 -15.25 -7.22
N ILE A 180 2.24 -14.59 -6.42
CA ILE A 180 0.99 -15.23 -6.00
C ILE A 180 0.06 -15.55 -7.17
N PRO A 181 -0.14 -14.68 -8.19
CA PRO A 181 -0.96 -14.99 -9.36
C PRO A 181 -0.48 -16.20 -10.18
N ASP A 182 0.81 -16.52 -10.10
CA ASP A 182 1.39 -17.68 -10.80
C ASP A 182 1.28 -18.98 -9.99
N ALA A 183 0.88 -18.90 -8.72
CA ALA A 183 0.68 -20.07 -7.87
C ALA A 183 -0.64 -20.78 -8.17
N LYS A 184 -0.80 -22.00 -7.63
CA LYS A 184 -2.07 -22.75 -7.75
C LYS A 184 -3.22 -21.96 -7.11
N PRO A 185 -4.46 -22.05 -7.64
CA PRO A 185 -5.61 -21.31 -7.10
C PRO A 185 -5.81 -21.48 -5.59
N LYS A 186 -5.60 -22.69 -5.08
CA LYS A 186 -5.67 -22.94 -3.63
C LYS A 186 -4.65 -22.12 -2.83
N THR A 187 -3.42 -21.99 -3.34
CA THR A 187 -2.37 -21.18 -2.71
C THR A 187 -2.73 -19.70 -2.74
N GLN A 188 -3.27 -19.21 -3.87
CA GLN A 188 -3.75 -17.83 -3.98
C GLN A 188 -4.84 -17.54 -2.94
N MET A 189 -5.85 -18.41 -2.85
CA MET A 189 -6.94 -18.28 -1.88
C MET A 189 -6.44 -18.30 -0.43
N ILE A 190 -5.51 -19.20 -0.09
CA ILE A 190 -4.94 -19.27 1.25
C ILE A 190 -4.16 -17.99 1.57
N PHE A 191 -3.28 -17.54 0.67
CA PHE A 191 -2.48 -16.34 0.91
C PHE A 191 -3.35 -15.10 1.09
N ILE A 192 -4.23 -14.82 0.13
CA ILE A 192 -5.11 -13.65 0.15
C ILE A 192 -6.10 -13.74 1.32
N GLY A 193 -6.73 -14.90 1.51
CA GLY A 193 -7.74 -15.10 2.54
C GLY A 193 -7.15 -15.04 3.95
N SER A 194 -5.97 -15.62 4.19
CA SER A 194 -5.33 -15.57 5.51
C SER A 194 -4.89 -14.14 5.88
N LEU A 195 -4.33 -13.39 4.92
CA LEU A 195 -3.98 -11.98 5.16
C LEU A 195 -5.22 -11.10 5.33
N ALA A 196 -6.27 -11.32 4.55
CA ALA A 196 -7.53 -10.61 4.72
C ALA A 196 -8.15 -10.86 6.11
N ALA A 197 -8.17 -12.13 6.54
CA ALA A 197 -8.67 -12.50 7.87
C ALA A 197 -7.81 -11.91 8.99
N LEU A 198 -6.48 -11.94 8.85
CA LEU A 198 -5.55 -11.34 9.81
C LEU A 198 -5.74 -9.83 9.91
N ASN A 199 -5.78 -9.13 8.77
CA ASN A 199 -5.99 -7.68 8.74
C ASN A 199 -7.35 -7.30 9.37
N ALA A 200 -8.41 -8.01 9.01
CA ALA A 200 -9.74 -7.80 9.59
C ALA A 200 -9.73 -8.02 11.11
N LEU A 201 -9.11 -9.10 11.59
CA LEU A 201 -8.99 -9.38 13.01
C LEU A 201 -8.22 -8.27 13.73
N LEU A 202 -7.08 -7.86 13.20
CA LEU A 202 -6.27 -6.79 13.79
C LEU A 202 -7.06 -5.47 13.86
N LEU A 203 -7.75 -5.08 12.78
CA LEU A 203 -8.58 -3.88 12.76
C LEU A 203 -9.75 -3.98 13.75
N CYS A 204 -10.45 -5.11 13.80
CA CYS A 204 -11.57 -5.32 14.72
C CYS A 204 -11.16 -5.31 16.21
N VAL A 205 -9.90 -5.63 16.51
CA VAL A 205 -9.37 -5.61 17.87
C VAL A 205 -8.72 -4.27 18.21
N LEU A 206 -7.79 -3.80 17.37
CA LEU A 206 -6.93 -2.66 17.71
C LEU A 206 -7.66 -1.31 17.60
N VAL A 207 -8.60 -1.17 16.66
CA VAL A 207 -9.37 0.09 16.51
C VAL A 207 -10.30 0.32 17.70
N PRO A 208 -11.16 -0.61 18.14
CA PRO A 208 -12.01 -0.39 19.31
C PRO A 208 -11.24 -0.22 20.62
N LEU A 209 -10.03 -0.81 20.72
CA LEU A 209 -9.15 -0.62 21.87
C LEU A 209 -8.41 0.72 21.87
N GLY A 210 -8.56 1.53 20.81
CA GLY A 210 -7.86 2.81 20.68
C GLY A 210 -6.34 2.66 20.51
N VAL A 211 -5.87 1.49 20.07
CA VAL A 211 -4.44 1.23 19.83
C VAL A 211 -4.00 1.85 18.51
N ILE A 212 -4.87 1.83 17.49
CA ILE A 212 -4.60 2.39 16.15
C ILE A 212 -5.78 3.18 15.65
#